data_9e35fc1487a1ac6269fd503521d65d4a
#
_entry.id   9e35fc1487a1ac6269fd503521d65d4a
#
_cell.length_a   1.000
_cell.length_b   1.000
_cell.length_c   1.000
_cell.angle_alpha   90.00
_cell.angle_beta   90.00
_cell.angle_gamma   90.00
#
_symmetry.space_group_name_H-M   'P 1'
#
loop_
_entity.id
_entity.type
_entity.pdbx_description
1 polymer ?
#
loop_
_entity_poly.entity_id
_entity_poly.type
_entity_poly.pdbx_seq_one_letter_code
_entity_poly.pdbx_strand_id
1 'polypeptide(L)'
;MESAHACRLAGSDDVDIVHISELLYGDRRLDDYDFLNLPGGFLDGDDLGAAKAGANRIIHAVVNDSGERLLEQMLRFIDRGGLILGVCNGFQLMVKLGLLPGFDGSYDRQAATLTFNDSGRFEDRWVYLAVNQNTPCVFTRGLKKMYLPVRHGEGKFVPADEGVMEKLNRGEQVVMRYSDASCEKALMTYPENPNGSLEAVAGICDETGRLFGLMPHPEAYLHRVNHPRWTREELPEEGAGVSLFRNAVEYIRHEL
;
A
#
# COMPACT_ATOMS: atom_id res chain seq x y z
N MET A 1 0.19 10.88 -10.63
CA MET A 1 0.78 10.77 -11.99
C MET A 1 1.64 9.51 -12.14
N GLU A 2 2.61 9.27 -11.26
CA GLU A 2 3.51 8.08 -11.30
C GLU A 2 2.74 6.76 -11.23
N SER A 3 1.80 6.61 -10.29
CA SER A 3 0.98 5.38 -10.17
C SER A 3 0.15 5.09 -11.43
N ALA A 4 -0.45 6.12 -12.04
CA ALA A 4 -1.18 5.93 -13.29
C ALA A 4 -0.26 5.52 -14.45
N HIS A 5 0.98 6.04 -14.47
CA HIS A 5 1.99 5.59 -15.43
C HIS A 5 2.40 4.14 -15.18
N ALA A 6 2.58 3.76 -13.90
CA ALA A 6 2.89 2.39 -13.51
C ALA A 6 1.80 1.39 -13.97
N CYS A 7 0.52 1.73 -13.80
CA CYS A 7 -0.59 0.91 -14.29
C CYS A 7 -0.54 0.73 -15.82
N ARG A 8 -0.26 1.82 -16.57
CA ARG A 8 -0.13 1.73 -18.04
C ARG A 8 1.06 0.88 -18.47
N LEU A 9 2.22 1.01 -17.80
CA LEU A 9 3.40 0.14 -18.04
C LEU A 9 3.12 -1.31 -17.71
N ALA A 10 2.27 -1.56 -16.72
CA ALA A 10 1.81 -2.89 -16.34
C ALA A 10 0.81 -3.50 -17.36
N GLY A 11 0.30 -2.70 -18.31
CA GLY A 11 -0.62 -3.13 -19.36
C GLY A 11 -2.10 -2.99 -19.00
N SER A 12 -2.46 -2.09 -18.05
CA SER A 12 -3.88 -1.75 -17.84
C SER A 12 -4.50 -1.20 -19.11
N ASP A 13 -5.72 -1.61 -19.42
CA ASP A 13 -6.47 -1.17 -20.61
C ASP A 13 -6.90 0.29 -20.45
N ASP A 14 -7.48 0.64 -19.29
CA ASP A 14 -7.86 2.01 -18.95
C ASP A 14 -7.28 2.42 -17.58
N VAL A 15 -6.91 3.69 -17.44
CA VAL A 15 -6.38 4.26 -16.21
C VAL A 15 -6.88 5.67 -16.02
N ASP A 16 -7.79 5.85 -15.07
CA ASP A 16 -8.31 7.13 -14.66
C ASP A 16 -7.59 7.68 -13.42
N ILE A 17 -7.43 9.00 -13.38
CA ILE A 17 -7.05 9.72 -12.16
C ILE A 17 -8.31 10.42 -11.67
N VAL A 18 -8.90 9.88 -10.61
CA VAL A 18 -10.17 10.34 -10.07
C VAL A 18 -9.91 11.17 -8.82
N HIS A 19 -10.43 12.40 -8.79
CA HIS A 19 -10.42 13.21 -7.59
C HIS A 19 -11.55 12.76 -6.65
N ILE A 20 -11.34 12.78 -5.35
CA ILE A 20 -12.33 12.33 -4.36
C ILE A 20 -13.69 13.06 -4.52
N SER A 21 -13.68 14.33 -4.96
CA SER A 21 -14.92 15.08 -5.20
C SER A 21 -15.76 14.49 -6.33
N GLU A 22 -15.17 13.86 -7.35
CA GLU A 22 -15.91 13.22 -8.43
C GLU A 22 -16.69 12.00 -7.91
N LEU A 23 -16.11 11.27 -6.94
CA LEU A 23 -16.82 10.19 -6.23
C LEU A 23 -17.94 10.77 -5.36
N LEU A 24 -17.70 11.88 -4.66
CA LEU A 24 -18.69 12.51 -3.78
C LEU A 24 -19.85 13.17 -4.54
N TYR A 25 -19.60 13.69 -5.74
CA TYR A 25 -20.64 14.24 -6.60
C TYR A 25 -21.42 13.17 -7.37
N GLY A 26 -20.90 11.93 -7.43
CA GLY A 26 -21.50 10.85 -8.20
C GLY A 26 -21.09 10.84 -9.68
N ASP A 27 -20.14 11.71 -10.07
CA ASP A 27 -19.62 11.76 -11.45
C ASP A 27 -18.84 10.50 -11.83
N ARG A 28 -18.26 9.83 -10.85
CA ARG A 28 -17.54 8.56 -10.95
C ARG A 28 -17.96 7.61 -9.81
N ARG A 29 -17.92 6.32 -10.07
CA ARG A 29 -18.26 5.28 -9.09
C ARG A 29 -17.12 4.27 -8.96
N LEU A 30 -16.86 3.75 -7.75
CA LEU A 30 -15.87 2.69 -7.56
C LEU A 30 -16.27 1.39 -8.26
N ASP A 31 -17.56 1.19 -8.49
CA ASP A 31 -18.10 0.03 -9.20
C ASP A 31 -17.63 -0.07 -10.66
N ASP A 32 -17.15 1.04 -11.26
CA ASP A 32 -16.67 1.09 -12.64
C ASP A 32 -15.21 0.61 -12.80
N TYR A 33 -14.54 0.27 -11.69
CA TYR A 33 -13.12 -0.08 -11.66
C TYR A 33 -12.88 -1.44 -11.01
N ASP A 34 -11.79 -2.11 -11.37
CA ASP A 34 -11.35 -3.38 -10.77
C ASP A 34 -10.15 -3.21 -9.86
N PHE A 35 -9.40 -2.12 -10.04
CA PHE A 35 -8.22 -1.79 -9.26
C PHE A 35 -8.24 -0.35 -8.77
N LEU A 36 -8.20 -0.16 -7.45
CA LEU A 36 -8.09 1.13 -6.78
C LEU A 36 -6.66 1.31 -6.25
N ASN A 37 -5.94 2.31 -6.77
CA ASN A 37 -4.67 2.73 -6.21
C ASN A 37 -4.87 3.97 -5.35
N LEU A 38 -4.55 3.86 -4.06
CA LEU A 38 -4.50 4.95 -3.10
C LEU A 38 -3.05 5.45 -3.01
N PRO A 39 -2.73 6.59 -3.64
CA PRO A 39 -1.34 7.03 -3.78
C PRO A 39 -0.77 7.58 -2.47
N GLY A 40 0.56 7.73 -2.45
CA GLY A 40 1.27 8.49 -1.45
C GLY A 40 0.99 10.00 -1.55
N GLY A 41 1.44 10.73 -0.57
CA GLY A 41 1.29 12.18 -0.45
C GLY A 41 0.96 12.60 0.98
N PHE A 42 0.34 13.78 1.12
CA PHE A 42 -0.07 14.37 2.39
C PHE A 42 -1.53 14.79 2.28
N LEU A 43 -2.43 13.82 2.20
CA LEU A 43 -3.87 14.08 2.04
C LEU A 43 -4.41 14.84 3.26
N ASP A 44 -5.01 16.02 3.03
CA ASP A 44 -5.57 16.90 4.05
C ASP A 44 -4.53 17.42 5.09
N GLY A 45 -3.24 17.39 4.75
CA GLY A 45 -2.14 17.66 5.70
C GLY A 45 -2.02 16.56 6.77
N ASP A 46 -0.95 16.56 7.52
CA ASP A 46 -0.71 15.56 8.57
C ASP A 46 -0.86 16.15 9.99
N ASP A 47 -1.51 17.31 10.13
CA ASP A 47 -1.66 18.05 11.41
C ASP A 47 -2.34 17.23 12.51
N LEU A 48 -3.22 16.31 12.15
CA LEU A 48 -3.93 15.41 13.07
C LEU A 48 -3.35 13.98 13.07
N GLY A 49 -2.19 13.78 12.42
CA GLY A 49 -1.61 12.49 12.09
C GLY A 49 -1.97 12.04 10.68
N ALA A 50 -1.01 11.39 10.01
CA ALA A 50 -1.08 11.05 8.60
C ALA A 50 -2.37 10.29 8.23
N ALA A 51 -3.03 10.75 7.16
CA ALA A 51 -4.29 10.23 6.61
C ALA A 51 -5.51 10.25 7.55
N LYS A 52 -5.43 10.82 8.77
CA LYS A 52 -6.56 10.78 9.72
C LYS A 52 -7.75 11.60 9.26
N ALA A 53 -7.50 12.82 8.76
CA ALA A 53 -8.55 13.68 8.23
C ALA A 53 -9.21 13.04 6.99
N GLY A 54 -8.41 12.47 6.08
CA GLY A 54 -8.89 11.74 4.90
C GLY A 54 -9.75 10.52 5.27
N ALA A 55 -9.34 9.73 6.26
CA ALA A 55 -10.12 8.60 6.74
C ALA A 55 -11.48 9.03 7.30
N ASN A 56 -11.51 10.06 8.17
CA ASN A 56 -12.76 10.61 8.69
C ASN A 56 -13.67 11.13 7.57
N ARG A 57 -13.08 11.79 6.56
CA ARG A 57 -13.85 12.25 5.41
C ARG A 57 -14.51 11.08 4.69
N ILE A 58 -13.79 10.01 4.36
CA ILE A 58 -14.33 8.84 3.65
C ILE A 58 -15.41 8.14 4.48
N ILE A 59 -15.19 7.95 5.78
CA ILE A 59 -16.16 7.29 6.69
C ILE A 59 -17.50 8.04 6.72
N HIS A 60 -17.46 9.37 6.73
CA HIS A 60 -18.66 10.19 6.93
C HIS A 60 -19.21 10.82 5.64
N ALA A 61 -18.47 10.72 4.54
CA ALA A 61 -18.90 11.29 3.26
C ALA A 61 -20.10 10.54 2.68
N VAL A 62 -21.09 11.30 2.24
CA VAL A 62 -22.27 10.81 1.55
C VAL A 62 -22.21 11.27 0.10
N VAL A 63 -22.43 10.34 -0.81
CA VAL A 63 -22.46 10.61 -2.26
C VAL A 63 -23.76 11.31 -2.62
N ASN A 64 -23.65 12.44 -3.28
CA ASN A 64 -24.78 13.37 -3.45
C ASN A 64 -25.96 12.79 -4.23
N ASP A 65 -25.71 11.98 -5.26
CA ASP A 65 -26.75 11.43 -6.13
C ASP A 65 -27.47 10.22 -5.53
N SER A 66 -26.75 9.37 -4.79
CA SER A 66 -27.28 8.11 -4.26
C SER A 66 -27.65 8.16 -2.78
N GLY A 67 -27.11 9.11 -2.01
CA GLY A 67 -27.23 9.14 -0.56
C GLY A 67 -26.43 8.04 0.16
N GLU A 68 -25.68 7.23 -0.57
CA GLU A 68 -24.83 6.16 -0.05
C GLU A 68 -23.55 6.74 0.56
N ARG A 69 -23.00 6.10 1.57
CA ARG A 69 -21.67 6.48 2.11
C ARG A 69 -20.57 6.00 1.17
N LEU A 70 -19.52 6.82 1.02
CA LEU A 70 -18.37 6.44 0.20
C LEU A 70 -17.67 5.17 0.74
N LEU A 71 -17.63 4.99 2.06
CA LEU A 71 -17.10 3.76 2.66
C LEU A 71 -17.93 2.52 2.25
N GLU A 72 -19.26 2.64 2.12
CA GLU A 72 -20.12 1.53 1.67
C GLU A 72 -19.80 1.14 0.23
N GLN A 73 -19.51 2.10 -0.65
CA GLN A 73 -19.00 1.80 -2.00
C GLN A 73 -17.65 1.07 -1.97
N MET A 74 -16.74 1.49 -1.07
CA MET A 74 -15.44 0.79 -0.92
C MET A 74 -15.62 -0.65 -0.43
N LEU A 75 -16.50 -0.88 0.55
CA LEU A 75 -16.78 -2.23 1.05
C LEU A 75 -17.40 -3.10 -0.05
N ARG A 76 -18.37 -2.59 -0.81
CA ARG A 76 -18.94 -3.30 -1.96
C ARG A 76 -17.88 -3.59 -3.04
N PHE A 77 -16.96 -2.65 -3.30
CA PHE A 77 -15.83 -2.85 -4.20
C PHE A 77 -14.94 -4.03 -3.74
N ILE A 78 -14.67 -4.14 -2.43
CA ILE A 78 -13.93 -5.24 -1.83
C ILE A 78 -14.69 -6.56 -1.96
N ASP A 79 -15.98 -6.57 -1.63
CA ASP A 79 -16.83 -7.76 -1.65
C ASP A 79 -16.92 -8.40 -3.05
N ARG A 80 -16.96 -7.58 -4.10
CA ARG A 80 -17.00 -8.08 -5.49
C ARG A 80 -15.62 -8.53 -6.03
N GLY A 81 -14.56 -8.47 -5.22
CA GLY A 81 -13.23 -8.95 -5.61
C GLY A 81 -12.23 -7.88 -6.01
N GLY A 82 -12.58 -6.60 -5.93
CA GLY A 82 -11.73 -5.49 -6.31
C GLY A 82 -10.39 -5.47 -5.57
N LEU A 83 -9.34 -5.02 -6.27
CA LEU A 83 -7.99 -4.88 -5.75
C LEU A 83 -7.75 -3.48 -5.19
N ILE A 84 -7.10 -3.37 -4.03
CA ILE A 84 -6.68 -2.08 -3.46
C ILE A 84 -5.18 -2.10 -3.15
N LEU A 85 -4.43 -1.17 -3.72
CA LEU A 85 -3.04 -0.90 -3.36
C LEU A 85 -2.94 0.46 -2.66
N GLY A 86 -2.49 0.47 -1.42
CA GLY A 86 -2.18 1.70 -0.68
C GLY A 86 -0.69 1.93 -0.55
N VAL A 87 -0.18 3.02 -1.10
CA VAL A 87 1.23 3.39 -1.04
C VAL A 87 1.43 4.54 -0.07
N CYS A 88 2.32 4.40 0.91
CA CYS A 88 2.69 5.42 1.89
C CYS A 88 1.44 6.04 2.57
N ASN A 89 1.02 7.24 2.21
CA ASN A 89 -0.21 7.86 2.73
C ASN A 89 -1.48 7.02 2.42
N GLY A 90 -1.52 6.34 1.28
CA GLY A 90 -2.59 5.38 0.95
C GLY A 90 -2.63 4.19 1.91
N PHE A 91 -1.47 3.66 2.32
CA PHE A 91 -1.41 2.61 3.33
C PHE A 91 -1.88 3.11 4.70
N GLN A 92 -1.44 4.29 5.11
CA GLN A 92 -1.92 4.94 6.34
C GLN A 92 -3.43 5.12 6.32
N LEU A 93 -3.99 5.51 5.17
CA LEU A 93 -5.43 5.65 4.97
C LEU A 93 -6.17 4.32 5.13
N MET A 94 -5.70 3.24 4.48
CA MET A 94 -6.30 1.91 4.60
C MET A 94 -6.34 1.40 6.04
N VAL A 95 -5.25 1.59 6.79
CA VAL A 95 -5.17 1.19 8.20
C VAL A 95 -6.15 2.01 9.05
N LYS A 96 -6.24 3.32 8.82
CA LYS A 96 -7.15 4.20 9.60
C LYS A 96 -8.63 4.01 9.24
N LEU A 97 -8.93 3.54 8.04
CA LEU A 97 -10.28 3.12 7.64
C LEU A 97 -10.67 1.76 8.22
N GLY A 98 -9.71 0.98 8.73
CA GLY A 98 -9.95 -0.40 9.19
C GLY A 98 -9.92 -1.43 8.06
N LEU A 99 -9.56 -1.04 6.82
CA LEU A 99 -9.46 -1.96 5.69
C LEU A 99 -8.30 -2.94 5.83
N LEU A 100 -7.23 -2.53 6.54
CA LEU A 100 -6.12 -3.39 6.89
C LEU A 100 -5.97 -3.47 8.40
N PRO A 101 -5.72 -4.67 8.92
CA PRO A 101 -5.41 -5.93 8.24
C PRO A 101 -6.61 -6.77 7.78
N GLY A 102 -7.86 -6.34 7.95
CA GLY A 102 -9.05 -7.00 7.41
C GLY A 102 -9.31 -8.40 7.99
N PHE A 103 -9.11 -8.59 9.29
CA PHE A 103 -9.26 -9.88 9.96
C PHE A 103 -10.70 -10.39 9.94
N ASP A 104 -10.85 -11.69 9.71
CA ASP A 104 -12.14 -12.38 9.71
C ASP A 104 -13.13 -11.77 8.70
N GLY A 105 -12.60 -11.17 7.60
CA GLY A 105 -13.38 -10.48 6.59
C GLY A 105 -14.03 -9.17 7.08
N SER A 106 -13.60 -8.62 8.22
CA SER A 106 -14.10 -7.35 8.75
C SER A 106 -13.18 -6.20 8.33
N TYR A 107 -13.77 -5.18 7.70
CA TYR A 107 -13.07 -4.00 7.16
C TYR A 107 -13.50 -2.68 7.83
N ASP A 108 -13.95 -2.75 9.08
CA ASP A 108 -14.48 -1.63 9.85
C ASP A 108 -13.74 -1.39 11.17
N ARG A 109 -12.73 -2.21 11.46
CA ARG A 109 -11.99 -2.17 12.73
C ARG A 109 -10.52 -1.82 12.53
N GLN A 110 -10.12 -0.66 13.03
CA GLN A 110 -8.72 -0.29 13.10
C GLN A 110 -7.98 -1.15 14.13
N ALA A 111 -7.10 -2.06 13.68
CA ALA A 111 -6.30 -2.95 14.55
C ALA A 111 -4.82 -2.58 14.58
N ALA A 112 -4.39 -1.58 13.81
CA ALA A 112 -3.02 -1.08 13.78
C ALA A 112 -3.00 0.42 13.47
N THR A 113 -1.81 1.03 13.53
CA THR A 113 -1.60 2.39 13.06
C THR A 113 -0.22 2.53 12.42
N LEU A 114 -0.06 3.60 11.63
CA LEU A 114 1.25 4.12 11.24
C LEU A 114 1.42 5.47 11.91
N THR A 115 2.60 5.70 12.50
CA THR A 115 2.92 6.86 13.30
C THR A 115 4.32 7.36 13.03
N PHE A 116 4.78 8.37 13.78
CA PHE A 116 6.08 9.01 13.61
C PHE A 116 7.23 8.00 13.60
N ASN A 117 8.17 8.22 12.69
CA ASN A 117 9.43 7.49 12.66
C ASN A 117 10.18 7.68 13.99
N ASP A 118 10.86 6.64 14.48
CA ASP A 118 11.65 6.72 15.71
C ASP A 118 12.80 7.74 15.61
N SER A 119 13.26 8.03 14.38
CA SER A 119 14.26 9.08 14.13
C SER A 119 13.72 10.51 14.39
N GLY A 120 12.40 10.69 14.48
CA GLY A 120 11.75 12.00 14.53
C GLY A 120 11.96 12.85 13.28
N ARG A 121 12.38 12.24 12.17
CA ARG A 121 12.73 12.91 10.91
C ARG A 121 11.97 12.32 9.73
N PHE A 122 11.87 13.11 8.68
CA PHE A 122 11.47 12.62 7.38
C PHE A 122 12.60 11.75 6.79
N GLU A 123 12.29 10.48 6.48
CA GLU A 123 13.22 9.53 5.88
C GLU A 123 12.99 9.49 4.37
N ASP A 124 14.02 9.87 3.61
CA ASP A 124 14.08 9.79 2.15
C ASP A 124 15.30 8.96 1.77
N ARG A 125 15.10 7.69 1.51
CA ARG A 125 16.17 6.74 1.19
C ARG A 125 15.64 5.51 0.46
N TRP A 126 16.56 4.76 -0.12
CA TRP A 126 16.26 3.45 -0.68
C TRP A 126 16.48 2.36 0.38
N VAL A 127 15.57 1.39 0.40
CA VAL A 127 15.55 0.30 1.37
C VAL A 127 15.43 -1.05 0.67
N TYR A 128 16.07 -2.06 1.23
CA TYR A 128 15.90 -3.45 0.82
C TYR A 128 14.70 -4.06 1.56
N LEU A 129 13.94 -4.88 0.84
CA LEU A 129 12.72 -5.49 1.31
C LEU A 129 12.76 -6.99 1.04
N ALA A 130 12.70 -7.77 2.10
CA ALA A 130 12.46 -9.21 2.01
C ALA A 130 10.96 -9.44 1.82
N VAL A 131 10.58 -10.16 0.76
CA VAL A 131 9.19 -10.51 0.46
C VAL A 131 8.87 -11.87 1.05
N ASN A 132 7.76 -11.95 1.79
CA ASN A 132 7.27 -13.21 2.34
C ASN A 132 6.77 -14.12 1.19
N GLN A 133 7.34 -15.32 1.09
CA GLN A 133 7.04 -16.25 0.02
C GLN A 133 5.75 -17.04 0.24
N ASN A 134 5.21 -17.02 1.46
CA ASN A 134 3.98 -17.73 1.84
C ASN A 134 2.76 -16.80 1.88
N THR A 135 2.97 -15.50 1.64
CA THR A 135 1.89 -14.50 1.71
C THR A 135 0.79 -14.76 0.69
N PRO A 136 -0.48 -14.54 1.04
CA PRO A 136 -1.57 -14.56 0.06
C PRO A 136 -1.54 -13.36 -0.91
N CYS A 137 -0.71 -12.36 -0.66
CA CYS A 137 -0.69 -11.09 -1.38
C CYS A 137 -0.54 -11.25 -2.89
N VAL A 138 -1.57 -10.86 -3.62
CA VAL A 138 -1.63 -10.90 -5.09
C VAL A 138 -0.50 -10.09 -5.72
N PHE A 139 -0.23 -8.91 -5.20
CA PHE A 139 0.71 -7.95 -5.78
C PHE A 139 2.16 -8.42 -5.77
N THR A 140 2.52 -9.35 -4.89
CA THR A 140 3.91 -9.81 -4.71
C THR A 140 4.18 -11.21 -5.21
N ARG A 141 3.26 -11.82 -5.93
CA ARG A 141 3.41 -13.15 -6.52
C ARG A 141 4.70 -13.25 -7.34
N GLY A 142 5.52 -14.25 -7.05
CA GLY A 142 6.80 -14.50 -7.72
C GLY A 142 7.97 -13.58 -7.33
N LEU A 143 7.72 -12.54 -6.52
CA LEU A 143 8.78 -11.62 -6.05
C LEU A 143 9.41 -12.18 -4.77
N LYS A 144 10.75 -12.14 -4.69
CA LYS A 144 11.50 -12.59 -3.49
C LYS A 144 12.09 -11.44 -2.70
N LYS A 145 12.46 -10.38 -3.39
CA LYS A 145 13.09 -9.20 -2.81
C LYS A 145 12.79 -7.97 -3.66
N MET A 146 12.82 -6.80 -3.04
CA MET A 146 12.73 -5.52 -3.72
C MET A 146 13.71 -4.51 -3.14
N TYR A 147 14.06 -3.50 -3.92
CA TYR A 147 14.82 -2.34 -3.51
C TYR A 147 14.06 -1.10 -3.97
N LEU A 148 13.45 -0.39 -3.02
CA LEU A 148 12.51 0.70 -3.30
C LEU A 148 12.81 1.92 -2.43
N PRO A 149 12.46 3.15 -2.87
CA PRO A 149 12.55 4.32 -2.03
C PRO A 149 11.44 4.38 -0.98
N VAL A 150 11.75 4.94 0.19
CA VAL A 150 10.79 5.41 1.20
C VAL A 150 10.87 6.93 1.30
N ARG A 151 9.75 7.60 1.55
CA ARG A 151 9.62 9.06 1.67
C ARG A 151 8.53 9.38 2.67
N HIS A 152 8.84 9.34 3.97
CA HIS A 152 7.82 9.52 5.02
C HIS A 152 8.38 10.04 6.34
N GLY A 153 7.58 10.80 7.07
CA GLY A 153 7.79 11.18 8.47
C GLY A 153 7.05 10.26 9.44
N GLU A 154 5.97 9.61 8.97
CA GLU A 154 5.09 8.74 9.74
C GLU A 154 4.97 7.36 9.07
N GLY A 155 6.01 6.55 9.15
CA GLY A 155 6.05 5.21 8.54
C GLY A 155 6.07 4.05 9.51
N LYS A 156 6.16 4.33 10.83
CA LYS A 156 6.29 3.31 11.86
C LYS A 156 5.00 2.52 12.05
N PHE A 157 5.00 1.26 11.67
CA PHE A 157 3.89 0.34 11.90
C PHE A 157 3.84 -0.09 13.37
N VAL A 158 2.65 0.08 13.99
CA VAL A 158 2.37 -0.26 15.38
C VAL A 158 1.03 -1.00 15.43
N PRO A 159 1.01 -2.31 15.78
CA PRO A 159 -0.23 -3.05 16.03
C PRO A 159 -0.87 -2.57 17.34
N ALA A 160 -2.17 -2.77 17.48
CA ALA A 160 -2.91 -2.40 18.70
C ALA A 160 -2.43 -3.17 19.93
N ASP A 161 -2.06 -4.43 19.75
CA ASP A 161 -1.52 -5.32 20.77
C ASP A 161 -0.67 -6.45 20.13
N GLU A 162 -0.07 -7.30 21.00
CA GLU A 162 0.72 -8.45 20.56
C GLU A 162 -0.12 -9.48 19.78
N GLY A 163 -1.39 -9.67 20.14
CA GLY A 163 -2.29 -10.60 19.47
C GLY A 163 -2.58 -10.23 18.02
N VAL A 164 -2.58 -8.94 17.69
CA VAL A 164 -2.67 -8.46 16.31
C VAL A 164 -1.44 -8.88 15.51
N MET A 165 -0.23 -8.74 16.08
CA MET A 165 1.00 -9.14 15.40
C MET A 165 1.09 -10.66 15.21
N GLU A 166 0.71 -11.43 16.22
CA GLU A 166 0.62 -12.89 16.13
C GLU A 166 -0.37 -13.34 15.05
N LYS A 167 -1.52 -12.67 14.95
CA LYS A 167 -2.54 -12.98 13.93
C LYS A 167 -2.03 -12.65 12.52
N LEU A 168 -1.38 -11.50 12.32
CA LEU A 168 -0.72 -11.14 11.07
C LEU A 168 0.34 -12.17 10.62
N ASN A 169 1.17 -12.62 11.57
CA ASN A 169 2.20 -13.62 11.28
C ASN A 169 1.59 -14.99 10.96
N ARG A 170 0.57 -15.44 11.70
CA ARG A 170 -0.10 -16.71 11.46
C ARG A 170 -0.82 -16.74 10.11
N GLY A 171 -1.42 -15.61 9.71
CA GLY A 171 -2.09 -15.45 8.43
C GLY A 171 -1.16 -15.14 7.26
N GLU A 172 0.16 -15.09 7.48
CA GLU A 172 1.16 -14.71 6.46
C GLU A 172 0.86 -13.36 5.79
N GLN A 173 0.17 -12.47 6.54
CA GLN A 173 -0.29 -11.16 6.06
C GLN A 173 0.81 -10.08 6.12
N VAL A 174 1.94 -10.33 6.81
CA VAL A 174 3.12 -9.48 6.69
C VAL A 174 3.82 -9.79 5.38
N VAL A 175 3.60 -8.93 4.39
CA VAL A 175 4.02 -9.14 3.00
C VAL A 175 5.49 -8.80 2.79
N MET A 176 5.93 -7.68 3.37
CA MET A 176 7.30 -7.20 3.22
C MET A 176 7.87 -6.75 4.55
N ARG A 177 9.15 -7.05 4.75
CA ARG A 177 9.94 -6.59 5.90
C ARG A 177 11.18 -5.85 5.44
N TYR A 178 11.56 -4.82 6.16
CA TYR A 178 12.84 -4.14 5.96
C TYR A 178 14.01 -5.09 6.22
N SER A 179 15.04 -5.00 5.38
CA SER A 179 16.16 -5.94 5.36
C SER A 179 17.45 -5.26 4.87
N ASP A 180 18.53 -6.01 4.84
CA ASP A 180 19.75 -5.66 4.10
C ASP A 180 19.70 -6.15 2.64
N ALA A 181 20.79 -5.96 1.91
CA ALA A 181 20.91 -6.36 0.50
C ALA A 181 20.76 -7.88 0.26
N SER A 182 20.98 -8.72 1.28
CA SER A 182 20.79 -10.17 1.17
C SER A 182 19.32 -10.55 1.08
N CYS A 183 18.47 -9.78 1.78
CA CYS A 183 17.04 -10.05 1.97
C CYS A 183 16.75 -11.43 2.59
N GLU A 184 17.70 -11.99 3.34
CA GLU A 184 17.54 -13.30 4.00
C GLU A 184 16.77 -13.21 5.32
N LYS A 185 16.84 -12.05 5.99
CA LYS A 185 16.17 -11.82 7.27
C LYS A 185 15.72 -10.37 7.45
N ALA A 186 14.68 -10.21 8.24
CA ALA A 186 14.23 -8.88 8.68
C ALA A 186 15.28 -8.23 9.60
N LEU A 187 15.53 -6.93 9.43
CA LEU A 187 16.42 -6.15 10.28
C LEU A 187 15.62 -5.08 11.03
N MET A 188 15.70 -5.16 12.37
CA MET A 188 14.91 -4.32 13.27
C MET A 188 15.55 -2.96 13.53
N THR A 189 16.83 -2.81 13.21
CA THR A 189 17.63 -1.65 13.56
C THR A 189 17.73 -0.65 12.41
N TYR A 190 17.87 0.62 12.76
CA TYR A 190 18.26 1.67 11.83
C TYR A 190 19.70 1.43 11.33
N PRO A 191 20.04 1.66 10.06
CA PRO A 191 19.24 2.34 9.03
C PRO A 191 18.36 1.44 8.16
N GLU A 192 18.44 0.12 8.28
CA GLU A 192 17.69 -0.84 7.44
C GLU A 192 16.18 -0.72 7.70
N ASN A 193 15.78 -0.66 8.98
CA ASN A 193 14.41 -0.31 9.39
C ASN A 193 14.33 1.20 9.64
N PRO A 194 13.93 2.00 8.64
CA PRO A 194 14.12 3.45 8.68
C PRO A 194 13.15 4.15 9.63
N ASN A 195 12.07 3.49 10.01
CA ASN A 195 10.98 4.09 10.76
C ASN A 195 10.75 3.47 12.15
N GLY A 196 11.45 2.36 12.47
CA GLY A 196 11.27 1.65 13.73
C GLY A 196 10.02 0.78 13.80
N SER A 197 9.46 0.38 12.65
CA SER A 197 8.32 -0.54 12.58
C SER A 197 8.56 -1.81 13.37
N LEU A 198 7.56 -2.25 14.14
CA LEU A 198 7.61 -3.52 14.87
C LEU A 198 7.86 -4.67 13.87
N GLU A 199 8.75 -5.59 14.24
CA GLU A 199 9.19 -6.71 13.40
C GLU A 199 9.61 -6.29 11.97
N ALA A 200 10.11 -5.05 11.81
CA ALA A 200 10.52 -4.47 10.54
C ALA A 200 9.42 -4.48 9.44
N VAL A 201 8.16 -4.44 9.82
CA VAL A 201 7.03 -4.44 8.87
C VAL A 201 7.13 -3.24 7.93
N ALA A 202 7.21 -3.51 6.63
CA ALA A 202 7.20 -2.50 5.57
C ALA A 202 5.85 -2.46 4.81
N GLY A 203 5.09 -3.56 4.85
CA GLY A 203 3.76 -3.65 4.24
C GLY A 203 3.02 -4.90 4.67
N ILE A 204 1.69 -4.80 4.72
CA ILE A 204 0.75 -5.88 5.09
C ILE A 204 -0.38 -5.99 4.07
N CYS A 205 -0.97 -7.18 3.97
CA CYS A 205 -2.20 -7.38 3.21
C CYS A 205 -3.36 -7.85 4.11
N ASP A 206 -4.56 -7.88 3.54
CA ASP A 206 -5.71 -8.56 4.15
C ASP A 206 -5.60 -10.09 3.97
N GLU A 207 -6.53 -10.84 4.56
CA GLU A 207 -6.56 -12.31 4.49
C GLU A 207 -6.75 -12.84 3.07
N THR A 208 -7.36 -12.08 2.17
CA THR A 208 -7.55 -12.45 0.76
C THR A 208 -6.33 -12.15 -0.11
N GLY A 209 -5.41 -11.32 0.37
CA GLY A 209 -4.26 -10.82 -0.39
C GLY A 209 -4.59 -9.79 -1.46
N ARG A 210 -5.83 -9.35 -1.57
CA ARG A 210 -6.31 -8.38 -2.57
C ARG A 210 -6.17 -6.93 -2.13
N LEU A 211 -6.11 -6.68 -0.83
CA LEU A 211 -5.83 -5.38 -0.26
C LEU A 211 -4.39 -5.37 0.25
N PHE A 212 -3.56 -4.51 -0.29
CA PHE A 212 -2.15 -4.42 0.09
C PHE A 212 -1.76 -2.98 0.39
N GLY A 213 -1.12 -2.76 1.53
CA GLY A 213 -0.56 -1.48 1.92
C GLY A 213 0.93 -1.59 2.21
N LEU A 214 1.72 -0.62 1.72
CA LEU A 214 3.17 -0.57 1.96
C LEU A 214 3.65 0.87 2.10
N MET A 215 4.72 1.08 2.90
CA MET A 215 5.36 2.40 3.06
C MET A 215 6.33 2.76 1.94
N PRO A 216 7.10 1.82 1.35
CA PRO A 216 7.93 2.09 0.18
C PRO A 216 7.10 2.46 -1.06
N HIS A 217 7.74 3.15 -2.02
CA HIS A 217 7.12 3.69 -3.22
C HIS A 217 7.51 2.89 -4.48
N PRO A 218 6.74 1.88 -4.90
CA PRO A 218 7.02 1.15 -6.13
C PRO A 218 6.86 2.02 -7.38
N GLU A 219 5.91 2.97 -7.37
CA GLU A 219 5.67 3.92 -8.46
C GLU A 219 6.86 4.88 -8.72
N ALA A 220 7.79 4.97 -7.79
CA ALA A 220 9.00 5.78 -7.94
C ALA A 220 10.18 5.01 -8.55
N TYR A 221 10.02 3.71 -8.85
CA TYR A 221 11.03 2.90 -9.53
C TYR A 221 10.42 2.15 -10.72
N LEU A 222 10.13 2.88 -11.79
CA LEU A 222 9.51 2.35 -13.02
C LEU A 222 10.51 2.14 -14.16
N HIS A 223 11.61 2.86 -14.15
CA HIS A 223 12.64 2.82 -15.18
C HIS A 223 14.03 2.69 -14.57
N ARG A 224 14.96 2.09 -15.31
CA ARG A 224 16.37 1.94 -14.90
C ARG A 224 16.95 3.23 -14.31
N VAL A 225 16.69 4.36 -14.96
CA VAL A 225 17.22 5.68 -14.56
C VAL A 225 16.71 6.19 -13.22
N ASN A 226 15.63 5.60 -12.67
CA ASN A 226 15.17 5.94 -11.32
C ASN A 226 16.04 5.31 -10.22
N HIS A 227 16.79 4.25 -10.54
CA HIS A 227 17.66 3.56 -9.57
C HIS A 227 18.85 4.43 -9.18
N PRO A 228 19.22 4.56 -7.90
CA PRO A 228 20.28 5.50 -7.46
C PRO A 228 21.68 5.14 -7.96
N ARG A 229 21.89 3.91 -8.41
CA ARG A 229 23.17 3.40 -8.94
C ARG A 229 23.09 3.02 -10.41
N TRP A 230 22.14 3.55 -11.18
CA TRP A 230 21.89 3.16 -12.57
C TRP A 230 23.09 3.33 -13.51
N THR A 231 24.03 4.24 -13.18
CA THR A 231 25.27 4.46 -13.94
C THR A 231 26.40 3.49 -13.58
N ARG A 232 26.23 2.68 -12.51
CA ARG A 232 27.28 1.82 -11.93
C ARG A 232 26.91 0.35 -11.91
N GLU A 233 25.64 0.04 -12.10
CA GLU A 233 25.11 -1.32 -12.09
C GLU A 233 24.41 -1.63 -13.41
N GLU A 234 24.55 -2.87 -13.88
CA GLU A 234 23.71 -3.37 -14.97
C GLU A 234 22.33 -3.68 -14.42
N LEU A 235 21.34 -2.92 -14.87
CA LEU A 235 19.96 -3.00 -14.42
C LEU A 235 19.03 -3.18 -15.64
N PRO A 236 17.91 -3.90 -15.46
CA PRO A 236 16.87 -3.94 -16.49
C PRO A 236 16.37 -2.54 -16.85
N GLU A 237 15.92 -2.34 -18.08
CA GLU A 237 15.32 -1.06 -18.51
C GLU A 237 14.06 -0.75 -17.71
N GLU A 238 13.28 -1.76 -17.38
CA GLU A 238 12.11 -1.65 -16.52
C GLU A 238 12.51 -1.72 -15.04
N GLY A 239 12.02 -0.78 -14.24
CA GLY A 239 12.23 -0.75 -12.81
C GLY A 239 11.37 -1.78 -12.08
N ALA A 240 11.91 -2.31 -10.98
CA ALA A 240 11.27 -3.39 -10.23
C ALA A 240 9.88 -3.02 -9.66
N GLY A 241 9.58 -1.73 -9.49
CA GLY A 241 8.28 -1.27 -8.99
C GLY A 241 7.10 -1.63 -9.90
N VAL A 242 7.32 -1.75 -11.22
CA VAL A 242 6.27 -2.13 -12.18
C VAL A 242 5.69 -3.51 -11.87
N SER A 243 6.49 -4.41 -11.30
CA SER A 243 6.07 -5.79 -11.03
C SER A 243 4.85 -5.88 -10.13
N LEU A 244 4.69 -4.99 -9.14
CA LEU A 244 3.51 -4.99 -8.27
C LEU A 244 2.23 -4.66 -9.05
N PHE A 245 2.31 -3.68 -9.91
CA PHE A 245 1.18 -3.27 -10.76
C PHE A 245 0.87 -4.34 -11.81
N ARG A 246 1.90 -4.98 -12.37
CA ARG A 246 1.72 -6.09 -13.35
C ARG A 246 1.02 -7.28 -12.71
N ASN A 247 1.40 -7.69 -11.51
CA ASN A 247 0.72 -8.76 -10.79
C ASN A 247 -0.76 -8.45 -10.56
N ALA A 248 -1.10 -7.18 -10.25
CA ALA A 248 -2.49 -6.76 -10.12
C ALA A 248 -3.26 -6.87 -11.45
N VAL A 249 -2.69 -6.36 -12.55
CA VAL A 249 -3.31 -6.44 -13.88
C VAL A 249 -3.48 -7.89 -14.35
N GLU A 250 -2.48 -8.73 -14.13
CA GLU A 250 -2.56 -10.17 -14.46
C GLU A 250 -3.64 -10.88 -13.65
N TYR A 251 -3.75 -10.56 -12.36
CA TYR A 251 -4.81 -11.11 -11.51
C TYR A 251 -6.20 -10.74 -12.03
N ILE A 252 -6.43 -9.47 -12.34
CA ILE A 252 -7.72 -9.00 -12.89
C ILE A 252 -8.07 -9.72 -14.18
N ARG A 253 -7.10 -9.91 -15.08
CA ARG A 253 -7.34 -10.56 -16.37
C ARG A 253 -7.65 -12.06 -16.29
N HIS A 254 -7.19 -12.73 -15.25
CA HIS A 254 -7.25 -14.19 -15.18
C HIS A 254 -8.10 -14.74 -14.04
N GLU A 255 -8.37 -13.95 -13.00
CA GLU A 255 -9.02 -14.43 -11.78
C GLU A 255 -10.28 -13.61 -11.39
N LEU A 256 -10.52 -12.44 -12.01
CA LEU A 256 -11.75 -11.66 -11.91
C LEU A 256 -12.57 -11.76 -13.20
#